data_8ca9aff46addf694be2d37620ab95c58
#
_entry.id   8ca9aff46addf694be2d37620ab95c58
#
_cell.length_a   1.000
_cell.length_b   1.000
_cell.length_c   1.000
_cell.angle_alpha   90.00
_cell.angle_beta   90.00
_cell.angle_gamma   90.00
#
_symmetry.space_group_name_H-M   'P 1'
#
loop_
_entity.id
_entity.type
_entity.pdbx_description
1 polymer ?
#
loop_
_entity_poly.entity_id
_entity_poly.type
_entity_poly.pdbx_seq_one_letter_code
_entity_poly.pdbx_strand_id
1 'polypeptide(L)'
;MRRIRFWPGIFALFVALAAPSLPAQKESAKKSTKPEEKIPFSLSREIHHQILMLPFYSVFDAIAFTLDGNKVTLTGQVVRPTLKEQAEAAVKSIEVVTKVVNQIEVLPISSTDDDLRRAVYRALYEDPTLARYAVQAVPSIHIVVKNGNVSLEGPVISTSDKDLAALRAGSVANVLSVKNNLVVQPKGSAAE
;
A
#
# COMPACT_ATOMS: atom_id res chain seq x y z
N MET A 1 -56.59 -19.70 -31.55
CA MET A 1 -57.03 -19.88 -32.94
C MET A 1 -55.83 -19.73 -33.84
N ARG A 2 -55.40 -20.87 -34.42
CA ARG A 2 -55.20 -21.15 -35.87
C ARG A 2 -54.14 -20.23 -36.51
N ARG A 3 -53.14 -20.69 -37.24
CA ARG A 3 -52.87 -21.94 -37.96
C ARG A 3 -51.41 -22.03 -38.31
N ILE A 4 -50.89 -23.23 -38.23
CA ILE A 4 -49.72 -23.83 -38.82
C ILE A 4 -49.86 -23.79 -40.36
N ARG A 5 -48.76 -23.50 -41.11
CA ARG A 5 -48.59 -24.05 -42.46
C ARG A 5 -47.14 -24.42 -42.70
N PHE A 6 -46.97 -25.71 -42.79
CA PHE A 6 -45.89 -26.45 -43.44
C PHE A 6 -46.01 -26.33 -44.96
N TRP A 7 -44.92 -26.42 -45.68
CA TRP A 7 -44.60 -27.38 -46.73
C TRP A 7 -43.37 -27.00 -47.54
N PRO A 8 -42.87 -27.98 -48.28
CA PRO A 8 -41.54 -28.54 -48.21
C PRO A 8 -40.80 -28.44 -49.57
N GLY A 9 -39.58 -28.97 -49.51
CA GLY A 9 -39.08 -29.79 -50.62
C GLY A 9 -38.08 -29.16 -51.57
N ILE A 10 -37.08 -29.78 -51.74
CA ILE A 10 -36.50 -30.57 -52.84
C ILE A 10 -35.02 -30.25 -53.07
N PHE A 11 -34.22 -31.25 -52.75
CA PHE A 11 -33.18 -32.00 -53.48
C PHE A 11 -32.08 -31.26 -54.28
N ALA A 12 -30.88 -31.57 -53.81
CA ALA A 12 -29.72 -32.07 -54.59
C ALA A 12 -28.90 -31.07 -55.39
N LEU A 13 -27.62 -30.96 -55.07
CA LEU A 13 -26.57 -31.59 -55.87
C LEU A 13 -25.19 -31.42 -55.20
N PHE A 14 -24.50 -32.55 -55.05
CA PHE A 14 -23.10 -32.61 -54.67
C PHE A 14 -22.23 -31.95 -55.74
N VAL A 15 -21.40 -30.98 -55.32
CA VAL A 15 -20.13 -30.75 -56.03
C VAL A 15 -19.05 -30.56 -54.97
N ALA A 16 -18.22 -31.56 -54.86
CA ALA A 16 -16.99 -31.51 -54.10
C ALA A 16 -16.00 -30.61 -54.85
N LEU A 17 -15.66 -29.46 -54.24
CA LEU A 17 -14.49 -28.70 -54.65
C LEU A 17 -13.55 -28.62 -53.45
N ALA A 18 -12.40 -29.25 -53.61
CA ALA A 18 -11.29 -29.19 -52.68
C ALA A 18 -10.83 -27.75 -52.53
N ALA A 19 -10.93 -27.21 -51.34
CA ALA A 19 -10.30 -25.96 -50.97
C ALA A 19 -8.95 -26.25 -50.28
N PRO A 20 -7.87 -25.55 -50.64
CA PRO A 20 -6.57 -25.73 -49.98
C PRO A 20 -6.59 -25.19 -48.57
N SER A 21 -6.13 -26.00 -47.64
CA SER A 21 -5.88 -25.66 -46.25
C SER A 21 -4.85 -24.53 -46.15
N LEU A 22 -5.29 -23.32 -45.78
CA LEU A 22 -4.43 -22.26 -45.28
C LEU A 22 -3.93 -22.64 -43.88
N PRO A 23 -2.61 -22.53 -43.61
CA PRO A 23 -2.11 -22.70 -42.26
C PRO A 23 -2.59 -21.55 -41.39
N ALA A 24 -3.28 -21.88 -40.32
CA ALA A 24 -3.62 -20.93 -39.27
C ALA A 24 -2.34 -20.31 -38.71
N GLN A 25 -2.08 -19.04 -39.04
CA GLN A 25 -1.10 -18.24 -38.34
C GLN A 25 -1.59 -18.10 -36.89
N LYS A 26 -0.95 -18.79 -35.97
CA LYS A 26 -0.93 -18.46 -34.55
C LYS A 26 -0.29 -17.09 -34.44
N GLU A 27 -1.10 -16.08 -34.40
CA GLU A 27 -0.73 -14.75 -33.93
C GLU A 27 -0.41 -14.89 -32.45
N SER A 28 0.86 -15.15 -32.15
CA SER A 28 1.45 -15.05 -30.83
C SER A 28 1.29 -13.60 -30.42
N ALA A 29 0.25 -13.29 -29.64
CA ALA A 29 0.17 -12.07 -28.89
C ALA A 29 1.41 -12.03 -27.97
N LYS A 30 2.44 -11.37 -28.45
CA LYS A 30 3.66 -11.04 -27.72
C LYS A 30 3.23 -10.04 -26.64
N LYS A 31 2.79 -10.59 -25.50
CA LYS A 31 2.59 -9.83 -24.27
C LYS A 31 3.92 -9.15 -23.99
N SER A 32 3.99 -7.88 -24.33
CA SER A 32 5.09 -7.00 -23.99
C SER A 32 5.12 -6.89 -22.46
N THR A 33 5.74 -7.85 -21.83
CA THR A 33 6.18 -7.73 -20.45
C THR A 33 7.36 -6.76 -20.51
N LYS A 34 7.08 -5.46 -20.26
CA LYS A 34 8.11 -4.52 -19.84
C LYS A 34 8.89 -5.24 -18.73
N PRO A 35 10.22 -5.36 -18.80
CA PRO A 35 10.97 -5.96 -17.73
C PRO A 35 10.59 -5.20 -16.45
N GLU A 36 10.02 -5.88 -15.49
CA GLU A 36 9.93 -5.37 -14.13
C GLU A 36 11.39 -5.18 -13.70
N GLU A 37 11.86 -3.94 -13.82
CA GLU A 37 13.16 -3.52 -13.37
C GLU A 37 13.18 -3.82 -11.88
N LYS A 38 13.86 -4.91 -11.51
CA LYS A 38 14.00 -5.33 -10.11
C LYS A 38 14.63 -4.16 -9.39
N ILE A 39 13.80 -3.41 -8.67
CA ILE A 39 14.23 -2.33 -7.78
C ILE A 39 15.32 -2.93 -6.91
N PRO A 40 16.52 -2.37 -6.87
CA PRO A 40 17.57 -2.91 -6.03
C PRO A 40 17.04 -2.95 -4.60
N PHE A 41 16.92 -4.12 -4.01
CA PHE A 41 16.50 -4.31 -2.61
C PHE A 41 17.34 -3.43 -1.67
N SER A 42 18.60 -3.16 -2.04
CA SER A 42 19.50 -2.24 -1.36
C SER A 42 18.97 -0.80 -1.32
N LEU A 43 18.43 -0.26 -2.42
CA LEU A 43 17.91 1.11 -2.46
C LEU A 43 16.65 1.27 -1.60
N SER A 44 15.73 0.33 -1.67
CA SER A 44 14.53 0.35 -0.82
C SER A 44 14.89 0.34 0.67
N ARG A 45 15.86 -0.51 1.05
CA ARG A 45 16.34 -0.58 2.44
C ARG A 45 17.03 0.72 2.86
N GLU A 46 17.83 1.31 1.99
CA GLU A 46 18.53 2.57 2.28
C GLU A 46 17.53 3.71 2.49
N ILE A 47 16.54 3.86 1.60
CA ILE A 47 15.50 4.87 1.76
C ILE A 47 14.74 4.67 3.08
N HIS A 48 14.34 3.45 3.38
CA HIS A 48 13.66 3.14 4.64
C HIS A 48 14.52 3.48 5.86
N HIS A 49 15.81 3.14 5.81
CA HIS A 49 16.76 3.49 6.87
C HIS A 49 16.87 5.00 7.08
N GLN A 50 17.02 5.77 5.99
CA GLN A 50 17.10 7.22 6.04
C GLN A 50 15.84 7.85 6.64
N ILE A 51 14.66 7.32 6.32
CA ILE A 51 13.39 7.80 6.91
C ILE A 51 13.34 7.52 8.41
N LEU A 52 13.74 6.31 8.85
CA LEU A 52 13.74 5.96 10.28
C LEU A 52 14.76 6.76 11.10
N MET A 53 15.82 7.25 10.47
CA MET A 53 16.85 8.06 11.13
C MET A 53 16.53 9.56 11.17
N LEU A 54 15.38 9.99 10.63
CA LEU A 54 14.99 11.40 10.65
C LEU A 54 14.80 11.90 12.10
N PRO A 55 15.35 13.06 12.44
CA PRO A 55 15.11 13.68 13.74
C PRO A 55 13.61 13.91 13.94
N PHE A 56 13.11 13.54 15.12
CA PHE A 56 11.70 13.69 15.51
C PHE A 56 10.68 12.83 14.72
N TYR A 57 11.11 11.90 13.88
CA TYR A 57 10.23 10.91 13.31
C TYR A 57 9.66 10.02 14.42
N SER A 58 8.37 9.87 14.46
CA SER A 58 7.69 9.24 15.58
C SER A 58 6.58 8.29 15.13
N VAL A 59 5.98 7.61 16.08
CA VAL A 59 4.82 6.74 15.88
C VAL A 59 3.60 7.50 15.31
N PHE A 60 3.56 8.82 15.40
CA PHE A 60 2.47 9.66 14.91
C PHE A 60 2.69 10.18 13.49
N ASP A 61 3.79 9.78 12.87
CA ASP A 61 4.16 10.10 11.50
C ASP A 61 4.14 8.82 10.66
N ALA A 62 3.64 8.86 9.45
CA ALA A 62 3.67 7.74 8.52
C ALA A 62 4.20 8.22 7.18
N ILE A 63 5.41 7.83 6.83
CA ILE A 63 6.05 8.14 5.56
C ILE A 63 6.21 6.83 4.78
N ALA A 64 5.63 6.79 3.59
CA ALA A 64 5.78 5.72 2.63
C ALA A 64 6.47 6.22 1.36
N PHE A 65 7.01 5.32 0.57
CA PHE A 65 7.61 5.67 -0.70
C PHE A 65 7.29 4.63 -1.78
N THR A 66 7.32 5.09 -3.02
CA THR A 66 7.29 4.23 -4.20
C THR A 66 8.51 4.52 -5.07
N LEU A 67 9.01 3.49 -5.74
CA LEU A 67 10.16 3.55 -6.62
C LEU A 67 9.73 3.31 -8.06
N ASP A 68 10.25 4.15 -8.97
CA ASP A 68 10.13 4.00 -10.40
C ASP A 68 11.54 4.19 -10.99
N GLY A 69 12.29 3.09 -11.12
CA GLY A 69 13.73 3.12 -11.34
C GLY A 69 14.43 3.86 -10.18
N ASN A 70 15.14 4.94 -10.52
CA ASN A 70 15.85 5.78 -9.56
C ASN A 70 15.06 7.03 -9.12
N LYS A 71 13.77 7.10 -9.49
CA LYS A 71 12.85 8.14 -9.05
C LYS A 71 12.09 7.67 -7.82
N VAL A 72 12.11 8.47 -6.77
CA VAL A 72 11.40 8.21 -5.51
C VAL A 72 10.21 9.14 -5.38
N THR A 73 9.03 8.60 -5.08
CA THR A 73 7.87 9.40 -4.69
C THR A 73 7.59 9.14 -3.22
N LEU A 74 7.71 10.18 -2.39
CA LEU A 74 7.38 10.15 -0.96
C LEU A 74 5.92 10.51 -0.77
N THR A 75 5.21 9.73 0.04
CA THR A 75 3.79 9.92 0.39
C THR A 75 3.60 9.72 1.88
N GLY A 76 2.40 10.01 2.36
CA GLY A 76 2.05 9.81 3.76
C GLY A 76 1.77 11.11 4.49
N GLN A 77 1.78 11.05 5.81
CA GLN A 77 1.35 12.16 6.66
C GLN A 77 2.30 12.33 7.84
N VAL A 78 2.63 13.57 8.16
CA VAL A 78 3.53 13.93 9.27
C VAL A 78 2.92 15.03 10.13
N VAL A 79 3.24 14.99 11.42
CA VAL A 79 2.79 16.02 12.38
C VAL A 79 3.59 17.33 12.22
N ARG A 80 4.89 17.20 11.89
CA ARG A 80 5.81 18.36 11.84
C ARG A 80 6.15 18.73 10.39
N PRO A 81 6.02 20.02 10.00
CA PRO A 81 6.40 20.48 8.66
C PRO A 81 7.85 20.16 8.30
N THR A 82 8.76 20.27 9.28
CA THR A 82 10.19 19.99 9.10
C THR A 82 10.48 18.56 8.65
N LEU A 83 9.68 17.57 9.05
CA LEU A 83 9.84 16.19 8.62
C LEU A 83 9.62 16.00 7.12
N LYS A 84 8.71 16.75 6.53
CA LYS A 84 8.48 16.73 5.07
C LYS A 84 9.74 17.14 4.30
N GLU A 85 10.38 18.24 4.72
CA GLU A 85 11.58 18.77 4.09
C GLU A 85 12.80 17.87 4.35
N GLN A 86 12.94 17.39 5.59
CA GLN A 86 14.03 16.50 5.99
C GLN A 86 13.95 15.15 5.26
N ALA A 87 12.76 14.56 5.10
CA ALA A 87 12.57 13.32 4.35
C ALA A 87 13.01 13.48 2.89
N GLU A 88 12.63 14.60 2.26
CA GLU A 88 13.06 14.89 0.89
C GLU A 88 14.58 15.05 0.79
N ALA A 89 15.18 15.80 1.70
CA ALA A 89 16.63 16.02 1.72
C ALA A 89 17.40 14.73 1.95
N ALA A 90 16.97 13.91 2.91
CA ALA A 90 17.60 12.62 3.23
C ALA A 90 17.53 11.65 2.05
N VAL A 91 16.39 11.56 1.37
CA VAL A 91 16.28 10.68 0.20
C VAL A 91 17.04 11.22 -1.00
N LYS A 92 17.12 12.55 -1.20
CA LYS A 92 17.93 13.17 -2.24
C LYS A 92 19.44 12.97 -2.04
N SER A 93 19.90 12.76 -0.80
CA SER A 93 21.32 12.52 -0.53
C SER A 93 21.80 11.13 -0.94
N ILE A 94 20.89 10.21 -1.26
CA ILE A 94 21.24 8.87 -1.73
C ILE A 94 21.73 8.97 -3.18
N GLU A 95 22.98 8.59 -3.43
CA GLU A 95 23.69 8.79 -4.70
C GLU A 95 22.94 8.28 -5.95
N VAL A 96 22.26 7.12 -5.81
CA VAL A 96 21.54 6.52 -6.95
C VAL A 96 20.17 7.14 -7.21
N VAL A 97 19.66 8.02 -6.33
CA VAL A 97 18.37 8.69 -6.50
C VAL A 97 18.51 9.88 -7.44
N THR A 98 17.81 9.84 -8.57
CA THR A 98 17.88 10.89 -9.59
C THR A 98 16.81 11.95 -9.42
N LYS A 99 15.66 11.59 -8.84
CA LYS A 99 14.54 12.50 -8.64
C LYS A 99 13.73 12.10 -7.41
N VAL A 100 13.35 13.08 -6.59
CA VAL A 100 12.40 12.91 -5.50
C VAL A 100 11.16 13.75 -5.77
N VAL A 101 9.98 13.13 -5.63
CA VAL A 101 8.67 13.80 -5.66
C VAL A 101 8.09 13.70 -4.25
N ASN A 102 7.95 14.83 -3.59
CA ASN A 102 7.49 14.87 -2.21
C ASN A 102 6.00 15.22 -2.13
N GLN A 103 5.18 14.22 -1.87
CA GLN A 103 3.73 14.32 -1.69
C GLN A 103 3.31 14.11 -0.22
N ILE A 104 4.26 14.23 0.72
CA ILE A 104 3.95 14.13 2.14
C ILE A 104 3.01 15.28 2.55
N GLU A 105 1.92 14.93 3.20
CA GLU A 105 0.97 15.88 3.78
C GLU A 105 1.40 16.25 5.20
N VAL A 106 1.37 17.53 5.53
CA VAL A 106 1.54 18.00 6.89
C VAL A 106 0.17 18.09 7.55
N LEU A 107 0.02 17.41 8.68
CA LEU A 107 -1.23 17.39 9.42
C LEU A 107 -1.52 18.76 10.05
N PRO A 108 -2.80 19.18 10.13
CA PRO A 108 -3.16 20.41 10.80
C PRO A 108 -2.85 20.35 12.30
N ILE A 109 -2.49 21.50 12.87
CA ILE A 109 -2.31 21.63 14.31
C ILE A 109 -3.67 21.53 14.99
N SER A 110 -3.84 20.55 15.88
CA SER A 110 -5.09 20.29 16.60
C SER A 110 -4.79 19.64 17.96
N SER A 111 -5.13 20.32 19.03
CA SER A 111 -4.98 19.79 20.39
C SER A 111 -5.86 18.54 20.61
N THR A 112 -7.05 18.54 20.02
CA THR A 112 -7.96 17.38 20.09
C THR A 112 -7.37 16.16 19.42
N ASP A 113 -6.77 16.32 18.22
CA ASP A 113 -6.10 15.21 17.52
C ASP A 113 -4.85 14.76 18.28
N ASP A 114 -4.13 15.67 18.96
CA ASP A 114 -2.99 15.31 19.80
C ASP A 114 -3.41 14.51 21.03
N ASP A 115 -4.55 14.84 21.65
CA ASP A 115 -5.12 14.04 22.74
C ASP A 115 -5.54 12.65 22.25
N LEU A 116 -6.18 12.58 21.05
CA LEU A 116 -6.54 11.31 20.43
C LEU A 116 -5.32 10.46 20.07
N ARG A 117 -4.25 11.04 19.52
CA ARG A 117 -2.99 10.32 19.25
C ARG A 117 -2.48 9.63 20.50
N ARG A 118 -2.43 10.35 21.63
CA ARG A 118 -1.96 9.80 22.91
C ARG A 118 -2.92 8.75 23.47
N ALA A 119 -4.22 8.92 23.33
CA ALA A 119 -5.21 7.96 23.79
C ALA A 119 -5.16 6.65 22.98
N VAL A 120 -5.08 6.76 21.64
CA VAL A 120 -4.94 5.59 20.75
C VAL A 120 -3.61 4.88 20.99
N TYR A 121 -2.51 5.63 21.19
CA TYR A 121 -1.21 5.06 21.54
C TYR A 121 -1.30 4.16 22.77
N ARG A 122 -1.92 4.66 23.85
CA ARG A 122 -2.13 3.87 25.08
C ARG A 122 -3.01 2.66 24.83
N ALA A 123 -4.14 2.83 24.13
CA ALA A 123 -5.06 1.73 23.84
C ALA A 123 -4.42 0.59 23.04
N LEU A 124 -3.48 0.92 22.15
CA LEU A 124 -2.74 -0.05 21.36
C LEU A 124 -1.62 -0.71 22.17
N TYR A 125 -0.74 0.08 22.79
CA TYR A 125 0.52 -0.43 23.33
C TYR A 125 0.47 -0.85 24.79
N GLU A 126 -0.61 -0.55 25.52
CA GLU A 126 -0.94 -1.15 26.81
C GLU A 126 -1.59 -2.54 26.65
N ASP A 127 -2.06 -2.90 25.44
CA ASP A 127 -2.52 -4.26 25.15
C ASP A 127 -1.33 -5.23 25.10
N PRO A 128 -1.32 -6.32 25.90
CA PRO A 128 -0.20 -7.25 25.97
C PRO A 128 0.18 -7.89 24.62
N THR A 129 -0.79 -8.07 23.72
CA THR A 129 -0.56 -8.65 22.39
C THR A 129 0.12 -7.66 21.47
N LEU A 130 -0.28 -6.40 21.51
CA LEU A 130 0.22 -5.35 20.64
C LEU A 130 1.50 -4.67 21.16
N ALA A 131 1.80 -4.79 22.46
CA ALA A 131 3.00 -4.22 23.08
C ALA A 131 4.31 -4.63 22.39
N ARG A 132 4.35 -5.82 21.76
CA ARG A 132 5.51 -6.30 20.97
C ARG A 132 5.88 -5.41 19.79
N TYR A 133 4.93 -4.60 19.27
CA TYR A 133 5.18 -3.66 18.19
C TYR A 133 5.79 -2.34 18.65
N ALA A 134 5.87 -2.11 19.97
CA ALA A 134 6.49 -0.92 20.58
C ALA A 134 7.97 -1.12 20.99
N VAL A 135 8.57 -2.27 20.71
CA VAL A 135 9.94 -2.59 21.18
C VAL A 135 11.01 -1.75 20.48
N GLN A 136 10.74 -1.28 19.27
CA GLN A 136 11.66 -0.45 18.50
C GLN A 136 11.60 1.01 18.95
N ALA A 137 12.65 1.79 18.68
CA ALA A 137 12.69 3.23 18.97
C ALA A 137 11.51 3.98 18.34
N VAL A 138 11.12 3.59 17.13
CA VAL A 138 9.86 3.99 16.49
C VAL A 138 9.01 2.73 16.39
N PRO A 139 7.85 2.68 17.04
CA PRO A 139 6.91 1.56 16.96
C PRO A 139 6.48 1.27 15.51
N SER A 140 6.33 -0.01 15.17
CA SER A 140 6.01 -0.41 13.79
C SER A 140 4.57 -0.14 13.35
N ILE A 141 3.64 0.01 14.29
CA ILE A 141 2.28 0.47 13.99
C ILE A 141 2.24 1.98 14.19
N HIS A 142 2.14 2.71 13.09
CA HIS A 142 2.00 4.16 13.10
C HIS A 142 0.55 4.57 13.28
N ILE A 143 0.33 5.67 14.01
CA ILE A 143 -0.98 6.20 14.40
C ILE A 143 -1.13 7.60 13.80
N VAL A 144 -1.80 7.72 12.68
CA VAL A 144 -2.08 9.02 12.07
C VAL A 144 -3.49 9.45 12.45
N VAL A 145 -3.63 10.66 12.99
CA VAL A 145 -4.93 11.24 13.36
C VAL A 145 -5.13 12.56 12.66
N LYS A 146 -6.26 12.70 11.98
CA LYS A 146 -6.66 13.90 11.28
C LYS A 146 -8.16 14.16 11.46
N ASN A 147 -8.52 15.26 12.11
CA ASN A 147 -9.91 15.64 12.35
C ASN A 147 -10.73 14.52 13.02
N GLY A 148 -10.18 13.86 14.04
CA GLY A 148 -10.83 12.75 14.74
C GLY A 148 -10.83 11.39 14.01
N ASN A 149 -10.30 11.32 12.80
CA ASN A 149 -10.18 10.08 12.05
C ASN A 149 -8.79 9.48 12.24
N VAL A 150 -8.74 8.20 12.59
CA VAL A 150 -7.51 7.46 12.85
C VAL A 150 -7.16 6.59 11.64
N SER A 151 -5.92 6.65 11.17
CA SER A 151 -5.34 5.67 10.25
C SER A 151 -4.22 4.92 10.94
N LEU A 152 -4.26 3.59 10.87
CA LEU A 152 -3.21 2.70 11.35
C LEU A 152 -2.39 2.24 10.15
N GLU A 153 -1.08 2.48 10.20
CA GLU A 153 -0.15 2.18 9.10
C GLU A 153 0.99 1.29 9.60
N GLY A 154 1.56 0.48 8.73
CA GLY A 154 2.75 -0.31 9.02
C GLY A 154 2.55 -1.81 9.04
N PRO A 155 3.63 -2.59 9.30
CA PRO A 155 3.59 -4.04 9.27
C PRO A 155 3.14 -4.65 10.60
N VAL A 156 2.36 -5.73 10.49
CA VAL A 156 1.99 -6.62 11.61
C VAL A 156 2.20 -8.08 11.20
N ILE A 157 2.37 -8.97 12.18
CA ILE A 157 2.72 -10.37 11.92
C ILE A 157 1.52 -11.28 11.69
N SER A 158 0.30 -10.83 12.02
CA SER A 158 -0.91 -11.62 11.84
C SER A 158 -2.14 -10.77 11.53
N THR A 159 -3.15 -11.39 10.91
CA THR A 159 -4.46 -10.77 10.68
C THR A 159 -5.15 -10.48 12.02
N SER A 160 -5.01 -11.37 13.00
CA SER A 160 -5.58 -11.16 14.34
C SER A 160 -5.03 -9.90 15.01
N ASP A 161 -3.74 -9.59 14.85
CA ASP A 161 -3.15 -8.36 15.39
C ASP A 161 -3.66 -7.12 14.65
N LYS A 162 -3.80 -7.24 13.33
CA LYS A 162 -4.39 -6.19 12.51
C LYS A 162 -5.80 -5.84 12.97
N ASP A 163 -6.64 -6.86 13.19
CA ASP A 163 -8.02 -6.68 13.61
C ASP A 163 -8.11 -6.17 15.06
N LEU A 164 -7.25 -6.69 15.95
CA LEU A 164 -7.15 -6.23 17.33
C LEU A 164 -6.73 -4.75 17.42
N ALA A 165 -5.76 -4.34 16.61
CA ALA A 165 -5.33 -2.95 16.57
C ALA A 165 -6.47 -2.01 16.16
N ALA A 166 -7.26 -2.38 15.13
CA ALA A 166 -8.43 -1.59 14.74
C ALA A 166 -9.50 -1.53 15.83
N LEU A 167 -9.75 -2.67 16.51
CA LEU A 167 -10.70 -2.74 17.62
C LEU A 167 -10.27 -1.82 18.77
N ARG A 168 -8.99 -1.88 19.18
CA ARG A 168 -8.45 -1.03 20.25
C ARG A 168 -8.49 0.44 19.89
N ALA A 169 -8.10 0.82 18.68
CA ALA A 169 -8.18 2.21 18.22
C ALA A 169 -9.63 2.71 18.18
N GLY A 170 -10.57 1.88 17.71
CA GLY A 170 -11.99 2.23 17.63
C GLY A 170 -12.70 2.32 18.98
N SER A 171 -12.15 1.70 20.04
CA SER A 171 -12.70 1.79 21.38
C SER A 171 -12.36 3.11 22.11
N VAL A 172 -11.49 3.93 21.56
CA VAL A 172 -11.09 5.21 22.14
C VAL A 172 -12.19 6.25 21.96
N ALA A 173 -12.56 6.92 23.03
CA ALA A 173 -13.57 7.97 22.98
C ALA A 173 -13.18 9.09 22.01
N ASN A 174 -14.16 9.64 21.31
CA ASN A 174 -14.02 10.71 20.29
C ASN A 174 -13.27 10.30 19.00
N VAL A 175 -12.96 9.03 18.79
CA VAL A 175 -12.54 8.52 17.48
C VAL A 175 -13.78 8.43 16.58
N LEU A 176 -13.75 9.14 15.46
CA LEU A 176 -14.87 9.18 14.51
C LEU A 176 -14.83 7.99 13.54
N SER A 177 -13.65 7.60 13.12
CA SER A 177 -13.44 6.44 12.25
C SER A 177 -12.05 5.86 12.41
N VAL A 178 -11.89 4.56 12.06
CA VAL A 178 -10.58 3.89 12.00
C VAL A 178 -10.39 3.32 10.62
N LYS A 179 -9.36 3.78 9.92
CA LYS A 179 -8.87 3.18 8.68
C LYS A 179 -7.69 2.28 8.98
N ASN A 180 -7.87 0.98 8.76
CA ASN A 180 -6.84 -0.02 9.07
C ASN A 180 -6.04 -0.39 7.81
N ASN A 181 -4.93 0.30 7.59
CA ASN A 181 -4.00 0.09 6.48
C ASN A 181 -2.81 -0.81 6.88
N LEU A 182 -2.88 -1.49 8.04
CA LEU A 182 -1.82 -2.40 8.46
C LEU A 182 -1.62 -3.54 7.44
N VAL A 183 -0.38 -3.86 7.15
CA VAL A 183 0.02 -4.92 6.21
C VAL A 183 0.49 -6.13 6.99
N VAL A 184 -0.13 -7.30 6.72
CA VAL A 184 0.29 -8.55 7.37
C VAL A 184 1.55 -9.06 6.69
N GLN A 185 2.65 -9.09 7.45
CA GLN A 185 3.94 -9.66 7.04
C GLN A 185 4.28 -10.79 8.03
N PRO A 186 4.11 -12.05 7.65
CA PRO A 186 4.46 -13.18 8.52
C PRO A 186 5.93 -13.10 8.95
N LYS A 187 6.19 -13.50 10.22
CA LYS A 187 7.54 -13.51 10.78
C LYS A 187 8.44 -14.40 9.91
N GLY A 188 9.40 -13.81 9.20
CA GLY A 188 10.30 -14.50 8.26
C GLY A 188 10.35 -13.94 6.84
N SER A 189 9.42 -13.05 6.43
CA SER A 189 9.43 -12.43 5.10
C SER A 189 10.27 -11.15 4.99
N ALA A 190 10.90 -10.73 6.08
CA ALA A 190 11.67 -9.48 6.14
C ALA A 190 13.18 -9.67 5.89
N ALA A 191 13.62 -10.82 5.37
CA ALA A 191 15.06 -11.15 5.23
C ALA A 191 15.34 -12.05 4.01
N GLU A 192 14.81 -11.72 2.83
CA GLU A 192 15.35 -12.24 1.58
C GLU A 192 15.50 -11.11 0.54
#